data_85cea74094d1eb2df92335ea11cf30f1
#
_entry.id   85cea74094d1eb2df92335ea11cf30f1
#
_cell.length_a   1.000
_cell.length_b   1.000
_cell.length_c   1.000
_cell.angle_alpha   90.00
_cell.angle_beta   90.00
_cell.angle_gamma   90.00
#
_symmetry.space_group_name_H-M   'P 1'
#
loop_
_entity.id
_entity.type
_entity.pdbx_description
1 polymer ?
#
loop_
_entity_poly.entity_id
_entity_poly.type
_entity_poly.pdbx_seq_one_letter_code
_entity_poly.pdbx_strand_id
1 'polypeptide(L)'
;VQLALAPVVGALAAGNTVVLSPSEKAPATAAALRELVPQYLDSALVSVVAGGKECNTALLAEPWDHILYTGGERVGRIVYEAAAKTLSPVTLELGGKSPAVVTPSRNTGAMARRIAWAKFTNAGQTCVAPDYVLAVGEAALRQVTAELPAALREFYGDDPRASRDYGRLISAEHAERLREMLQTDLDAGAELLVGGDVDVAGRYMAPTVVTGVKPDGALMQEELFGPILPVLTVDTFQDALDFIAERPHPLAAYLFTDRPSYHRAFDDQVQAGGLGYDVALLHAGIATLPFGGVGASGMGAYHGVHGFETFSHLRASITKSDQVDTLKTAYPPHGWAKRT
;
A
#
# COMPACT_ATOMS: atom_id res chain seq x y z
N VAL A 1 -14.32 -0.61 5.50
CA VAL A 1 -14.96 0.66 5.92
C VAL A 1 -13.95 1.79 5.91
N GLN A 2 -12.81 1.66 6.63
CA GLN A 2 -11.81 2.75 6.75
C GLN A 2 -11.30 3.25 5.39
N LEU A 3 -10.83 2.38 4.51
CA LEU A 3 -10.31 2.76 3.17
C LEU A 3 -11.37 3.43 2.27
N ALA A 4 -12.66 3.15 2.50
CA ALA A 4 -13.73 3.79 1.76
C ALA A 4 -14.07 5.18 2.31
N LEU A 5 -14.04 5.38 3.63
CA LEU A 5 -14.49 6.61 4.27
C LEU A 5 -13.39 7.62 4.59
N ALA A 6 -12.14 7.18 4.82
CA ALA A 6 -11.05 8.10 5.14
C ALA A 6 -10.79 9.14 4.03
N PRO A 7 -10.75 8.79 2.73
CA PRO A 7 -10.63 9.80 1.67
C PRO A 7 -11.81 10.76 1.60
N VAL A 8 -13.04 10.28 1.91
CA VAL A 8 -14.25 11.12 1.91
C VAL A 8 -14.12 12.27 2.91
N VAL A 9 -13.51 12.02 4.07
CA VAL A 9 -13.26 13.07 5.08
C VAL A 9 -12.41 14.21 4.51
N GLY A 10 -11.31 13.88 3.83
CA GLY A 10 -10.45 14.88 3.19
C GLY A 10 -11.16 15.66 2.08
N ALA A 11 -11.93 14.97 1.24
CA ALA A 11 -12.68 15.57 0.15
C ALA A 11 -13.76 16.54 0.66
N LEU A 12 -14.55 16.13 1.66
CA LEU A 12 -15.57 16.99 2.28
C LEU A 12 -14.95 18.18 3.01
N ALA A 13 -13.84 17.99 3.71
CA ALA A 13 -13.12 19.07 4.39
C ALA A 13 -12.62 20.12 3.40
N ALA A 14 -12.24 19.71 2.18
CA ALA A 14 -11.84 20.60 1.08
C ALA A 14 -13.04 21.22 0.32
N GLY A 15 -14.29 20.91 0.73
CA GLY A 15 -15.50 21.48 0.15
C GLY A 15 -16.02 20.77 -1.11
N ASN A 16 -15.56 19.56 -1.40
CA ASN A 16 -16.02 18.77 -2.53
C ASN A 16 -17.29 17.98 -2.21
N THR A 17 -18.03 17.61 -3.24
CA THR A 17 -19.00 16.52 -3.19
C THR A 17 -18.34 15.20 -3.59
N VAL A 18 -18.88 14.07 -3.14
CA VAL A 18 -18.24 12.77 -3.30
C VAL A 18 -19.22 11.73 -3.84
N VAL A 19 -18.80 11.01 -4.86
CA VAL A 19 -19.40 9.72 -5.25
C VAL A 19 -18.52 8.60 -4.72
N LEU A 20 -19.04 7.80 -3.81
CA LEU A 20 -18.36 6.65 -3.24
C LEU A 20 -18.78 5.37 -3.93
N SER A 21 -17.85 4.67 -4.57
CA SER A 21 -18.08 3.36 -5.19
C SER A 21 -17.34 2.26 -4.39
N PRO A 22 -18.04 1.59 -3.44
CA PRO A 22 -17.43 0.50 -2.68
C PRO A 22 -17.26 -0.77 -3.52
N SER A 23 -16.24 -1.57 -3.19
CA SER A 23 -15.91 -2.79 -3.92
C SER A 23 -17.03 -3.84 -3.85
N GLU A 24 -17.37 -4.41 -5.00
CA GLU A 24 -18.30 -5.54 -5.15
C GLU A 24 -17.79 -6.83 -4.48
N LYS A 25 -16.47 -6.92 -4.24
CA LYS A 25 -15.87 -8.05 -3.51
C LYS A 25 -16.16 -8.04 -2.01
N ALA A 26 -16.66 -6.92 -1.49
CA ALA A 26 -17.10 -6.78 -0.11
C ALA A 26 -18.60 -6.45 -0.03
N PRO A 27 -19.50 -7.36 -0.49
CA PRO A 27 -20.91 -7.05 -0.73
C PRO A 27 -21.66 -6.62 0.52
N ALA A 28 -21.37 -7.21 1.67
CA ALA A 28 -22.01 -6.82 2.94
C ALA A 28 -21.62 -5.37 3.34
N THR A 29 -20.35 -5.01 3.19
CA THR A 29 -19.89 -3.64 3.46
C THR A 29 -20.48 -2.64 2.45
N ALA A 30 -20.52 -3.00 1.17
CA ALA A 30 -21.11 -2.15 0.13
C ALA A 30 -22.60 -1.91 0.39
N ALA A 31 -23.35 -2.95 0.79
CA ALA A 31 -24.76 -2.85 1.16
C ALA A 31 -24.95 -1.93 2.38
N ALA A 32 -24.15 -2.11 3.43
CA ALA A 32 -24.22 -1.28 4.64
C ALA A 32 -23.90 0.21 4.32
N LEU A 33 -22.89 0.48 3.51
CA LEU A 33 -22.56 1.87 3.10
C LEU A 33 -23.71 2.49 2.30
N ARG A 34 -24.29 1.76 1.34
CA ARG A 34 -25.43 2.24 0.55
C ARG A 34 -26.67 2.54 1.41
N GLU A 35 -26.89 1.76 2.45
CA GLU A 35 -28.01 1.94 3.37
C GLU A 35 -27.77 3.08 4.37
N LEU A 36 -26.58 3.09 5.00
CA LEU A 36 -26.33 3.97 6.14
C LEU A 36 -25.87 5.38 5.72
N VAL A 37 -25.05 5.53 4.68
CA VAL A 37 -24.51 6.84 4.32
C VAL A 37 -25.62 7.88 4.12
N PRO A 38 -26.70 7.63 3.35
CA PRO A 38 -27.76 8.63 3.17
C PRO A 38 -28.61 8.90 4.41
N GLN A 39 -28.49 8.10 5.48
CA GLN A 39 -29.17 8.35 6.76
C GLN A 39 -28.43 9.36 7.63
N TYR A 40 -27.11 9.52 7.44
CA TYR A 40 -26.24 10.36 8.28
C TYR A 40 -25.59 11.52 7.54
N LEU A 41 -25.50 11.44 6.21
CA LEU A 41 -24.90 12.47 5.37
C LEU A 41 -25.90 12.91 4.29
N ASP A 42 -25.88 14.21 3.98
CA ASP A 42 -26.66 14.74 2.88
C ASP A 42 -26.28 14.08 1.55
N SER A 43 -27.26 13.53 0.85
CA SER A 43 -27.04 12.86 -0.45
C SER A 43 -26.57 13.82 -1.55
N ALA A 44 -26.74 15.13 -1.38
CA ALA A 44 -26.17 16.15 -2.24
C ALA A 44 -24.66 16.30 -2.03
N LEU A 45 -24.14 15.90 -0.87
CA LEU A 45 -22.70 15.92 -0.55
C LEU A 45 -22.03 14.56 -0.80
N VAL A 46 -22.68 13.46 -0.38
CA VAL A 46 -22.12 12.11 -0.54
C VAL A 46 -23.17 11.16 -1.08
N SER A 47 -22.90 10.65 -2.28
CA SER A 47 -23.70 9.60 -2.91
C SER A 47 -22.94 8.28 -2.95
N VAL A 48 -23.64 7.17 -2.69
CA VAL A 48 -23.07 5.82 -2.75
C VAL A 48 -23.60 5.08 -3.97
N VAL A 49 -22.72 4.73 -4.89
CA VAL A 49 -23.02 3.97 -6.11
C VAL A 49 -22.38 2.59 -5.99
N ALA A 50 -23.15 1.57 -5.63
CA ALA A 50 -22.70 0.20 -5.50
C ALA A 50 -23.01 -0.60 -6.77
N GLY A 51 -21.98 -1.12 -7.41
CA GLY A 51 -22.12 -1.93 -8.62
C GLY A 51 -20.81 -2.63 -8.98
N GLY A 52 -20.89 -3.53 -9.97
CA GLY A 52 -19.73 -4.25 -10.47
C GLY A 52 -18.99 -3.48 -11.58
N LYS A 53 -18.24 -4.23 -12.40
CA LYS A 53 -17.40 -3.69 -13.47
C LYS A 53 -18.11 -2.71 -14.40
N GLU A 54 -19.34 -3.01 -14.82
CA GLU A 54 -20.10 -2.16 -15.75
C GLU A 54 -20.42 -0.80 -15.13
N CYS A 55 -20.87 -0.79 -13.88
CA CYS A 55 -21.15 0.41 -13.12
C CYS A 55 -19.90 1.28 -12.96
N ASN A 56 -18.80 0.68 -12.55
CA ASN A 56 -17.53 1.39 -12.39
C ASN A 56 -16.98 1.92 -13.71
N THR A 57 -17.19 1.19 -14.83
CA THR A 57 -16.83 1.67 -16.17
C THR A 57 -17.65 2.90 -16.56
N ALA A 58 -18.95 2.92 -16.26
CA ALA A 58 -19.80 4.08 -16.51
C ALA A 58 -19.37 5.29 -15.65
N LEU A 59 -19.09 5.09 -14.36
CA LEU A 59 -18.56 6.16 -13.50
C LEU A 59 -17.25 6.74 -14.03
N LEU A 60 -16.33 5.91 -14.51
CA LEU A 60 -15.05 6.36 -15.07
C LEU A 60 -15.19 7.12 -16.40
N ALA A 61 -16.35 7.08 -17.04
CA ALA A 61 -16.62 7.85 -18.26
C ALA A 61 -17.10 9.28 -17.97
N GLU A 62 -17.47 9.60 -16.72
CA GLU A 62 -17.92 10.91 -16.32
C GLU A 62 -16.73 11.88 -16.08
N PRO A 63 -16.90 13.18 -16.30
CA PRO A 63 -15.85 14.18 -16.10
C PRO A 63 -15.73 14.56 -14.62
N TRP A 64 -14.87 13.87 -13.89
CA TRP A 64 -14.59 14.13 -12.47
C TRP A 64 -13.54 15.22 -12.30
N ASP A 65 -13.68 16.06 -11.26
CA ASP A 65 -12.64 17.00 -10.84
C ASP A 65 -11.44 16.29 -10.18
N HIS A 66 -11.67 15.11 -9.59
CA HIS A 66 -10.63 14.24 -9.03
C HIS A 66 -11.13 12.79 -8.94
N ILE A 67 -10.26 11.83 -9.20
CA ILE A 67 -10.53 10.40 -8.99
C ILE A 67 -9.52 9.84 -7.98
N LEU A 68 -10.01 9.27 -6.87
CA LEU A 68 -9.18 8.47 -5.97
C LEU A 68 -9.54 7.00 -6.15
N TYR A 69 -8.53 6.18 -6.37
CA TYR A 69 -8.69 4.73 -6.51
C TYR A 69 -7.74 3.99 -5.57
N THR A 70 -8.25 3.00 -4.83
CA THR A 70 -7.47 2.06 -4.02
C THR A 70 -7.69 0.65 -4.54
N GLY A 71 -6.62 -0.06 -4.90
CA GLY A 71 -6.71 -1.44 -5.40
C GLY A 71 -5.45 -1.90 -6.14
N GLY A 72 -5.59 -2.93 -6.96
CA GLY A 72 -4.46 -3.51 -7.69
C GLY A 72 -4.01 -2.67 -8.89
N GLU A 73 -2.72 -2.75 -9.23
CA GLU A 73 -2.07 -1.98 -10.31
C GLU A 73 -2.80 -2.08 -11.66
N ARG A 74 -3.23 -3.28 -12.04
CA ARG A 74 -3.93 -3.49 -13.32
C ARG A 74 -5.18 -2.62 -13.48
N VAL A 75 -5.99 -2.50 -12.44
CA VAL A 75 -7.18 -1.65 -12.47
C VAL A 75 -6.80 -0.18 -12.28
N GLY A 76 -5.78 0.13 -11.49
CA GLY A 76 -5.21 1.47 -11.35
C GLY A 76 -4.81 2.07 -12.71
N ARG A 77 -4.19 1.29 -13.58
CA ARG A 77 -3.87 1.73 -14.97
C ARG A 77 -5.12 2.05 -15.77
N ILE A 78 -6.18 1.23 -15.68
CA ILE A 78 -7.46 1.47 -16.34
C ILE A 78 -8.09 2.79 -15.86
N VAL A 79 -8.06 3.05 -14.55
CA VAL A 79 -8.54 4.30 -13.95
C VAL A 79 -7.75 5.49 -14.47
N TYR A 80 -6.42 5.38 -14.51
CA TYR A 80 -5.55 6.45 -15.01
C TYR A 80 -5.78 6.74 -16.50
N GLU A 81 -5.90 5.71 -17.32
CA GLU A 81 -6.23 5.85 -18.75
C GLU A 81 -7.60 6.50 -18.98
N ALA A 82 -8.59 6.17 -18.14
CA ALA A 82 -9.90 6.80 -18.20
C ALA A 82 -9.84 8.29 -17.82
N ALA A 83 -9.17 8.61 -16.73
CA ALA A 83 -8.98 9.98 -16.24
C ALA A 83 -8.23 10.87 -17.26
N ALA A 84 -7.29 10.30 -17.99
CA ALA A 84 -6.56 11.03 -19.05
C ALA A 84 -7.47 11.60 -20.14
N LYS A 85 -8.61 10.97 -20.42
CA LYS A 85 -9.57 11.43 -21.45
C LYS A 85 -10.26 12.74 -21.07
N THR A 86 -10.44 12.98 -19.78
CA THR A 86 -11.08 14.19 -19.24
C THR A 86 -10.09 15.13 -18.57
N LEU A 87 -8.79 14.75 -18.53
CA LEU A 87 -7.72 15.44 -17.79
C LEU A 87 -8.02 15.55 -16.29
N SER A 88 -8.77 14.59 -15.76
CA SER A 88 -9.07 14.52 -14.32
C SER A 88 -7.80 14.16 -13.54
N PRO A 89 -7.42 14.93 -12.51
CA PRO A 89 -6.40 14.54 -11.56
C PRO A 89 -6.73 13.20 -10.89
N VAL A 90 -5.71 12.40 -10.59
CA VAL A 90 -5.90 11.10 -9.93
C VAL A 90 -5.01 10.96 -8.70
N THR A 91 -5.53 10.24 -7.70
CA THR A 91 -4.76 9.64 -6.62
C THR A 91 -4.93 8.14 -6.72
N LEU A 92 -3.82 7.44 -6.88
CA LEU A 92 -3.80 5.98 -7.00
C LEU A 92 -3.09 5.37 -5.79
N GLU A 93 -3.83 4.61 -5.02
CA GLU A 93 -3.33 3.84 -3.89
C GLU A 93 -3.27 2.38 -4.30
N LEU A 94 -2.10 1.95 -4.70
CA LEU A 94 -1.86 0.61 -5.22
C LEU A 94 -1.14 -0.24 -4.16
N GLY A 95 -0.51 -1.30 -4.54
CA GLY A 95 0.22 -2.17 -3.63
C GLY A 95 1.71 -2.25 -3.98
N GLY A 96 2.19 -3.45 -4.04
CA GLY A 96 3.56 -3.77 -4.40
C GLY A 96 4.18 -4.78 -3.45
N LYS A 97 5.40 -5.19 -3.74
CA LYS A 97 6.13 -6.14 -2.90
C LYS A 97 6.93 -5.40 -1.83
N SER A 98 6.27 -5.13 -0.70
CA SER A 98 6.86 -4.42 0.43
C SER A 98 7.93 -5.27 1.13
N PRO A 99 9.23 -4.87 1.13
CA PRO A 99 10.31 -5.61 1.78
C PRO A 99 10.33 -5.37 3.30
N ALA A 100 10.72 -6.40 4.04
CA ALA A 100 11.21 -6.27 5.41
C ALA A 100 12.69 -6.69 5.46
N VAL A 101 13.60 -5.73 5.51
CA VAL A 101 15.03 -5.98 5.66
C VAL A 101 15.34 -6.24 7.12
N VAL A 102 15.98 -7.35 7.41
CA VAL A 102 16.34 -7.76 8.77
C VAL A 102 17.85 -7.94 8.86
N THR A 103 18.50 -7.20 9.75
CA THR A 103 19.89 -7.42 10.14
C THR A 103 19.95 -8.16 11.49
N PRO A 104 21.09 -8.76 11.87
CA PRO A 104 21.21 -9.38 13.18
C PRO A 104 20.83 -8.40 14.29
N SER A 105 19.88 -8.78 15.15
CA SER A 105 19.32 -7.95 16.21
C SER A 105 19.45 -8.63 17.58
N ARG A 106 19.44 -7.83 18.64
CA ARG A 106 19.44 -8.31 20.03
C ARG A 106 18.05 -8.70 20.50
N ASN A 107 17.00 -8.09 19.94
CA ASN A 107 15.62 -8.35 20.34
C ASN A 107 14.86 -9.11 19.24
N THR A 108 15.29 -10.33 18.99
CA THR A 108 14.79 -11.19 17.93
C THR A 108 13.30 -11.51 18.07
N GLY A 109 12.83 -11.78 19.28
CA GLY A 109 11.42 -12.07 19.53
C GLY A 109 10.50 -10.88 19.26
N ALA A 110 10.88 -9.65 19.59
CA ALA A 110 10.08 -8.47 19.28
C ALA A 110 10.05 -8.19 17.76
N MET A 111 11.18 -8.34 17.09
CA MET A 111 11.27 -8.24 15.63
C MET A 111 10.31 -9.23 14.96
N ALA A 112 10.39 -10.51 15.33
CA ALA A 112 9.58 -11.56 14.76
C ALA A 112 8.07 -11.32 15.00
N ARG A 113 7.66 -10.94 16.23
CA ARG A 113 6.26 -10.59 16.53
C ARG A 113 5.77 -9.41 15.67
N ARG A 114 6.58 -8.37 15.49
CA ARG A 114 6.20 -7.20 14.66
C ARG A 114 6.06 -7.56 13.20
N ILE A 115 6.94 -8.39 12.65
CA ILE A 115 6.84 -8.89 11.27
C ILE A 115 5.64 -9.81 11.13
N ALA A 116 5.46 -10.77 12.05
CA ALA A 116 4.33 -11.71 12.03
C ALA A 116 2.98 -10.97 12.13
N TRP A 117 2.86 -10.02 13.06
CA TRP A 117 1.66 -9.20 13.20
C TRP A 117 1.36 -8.43 11.91
N ALA A 118 2.35 -7.74 11.36
CA ALA A 118 2.16 -6.92 10.15
C ALA A 118 1.84 -7.78 8.92
N LYS A 119 2.47 -8.95 8.79
CA LYS A 119 2.24 -9.85 7.66
C LYS A 119 0.90 -10.57 7.74
N PHE A 120 0.53 -11.09 8.92
CA PHE A 120 -0.59 -12.03 9.02
C PHE A 120 -1.90 -11.39 9.52
N THR A 121 -1.89 -10.12 9.92
CA THR A 121 -3.11 -9.33 10.11
C THR A 121 -3.97 -9.39 8.83
N ASN A 122 -5.27 -9.62 8.98
CA ASN A 122 -6.22 -9.76 7.87
C ASN A 122 -5.79 -10.87 6.86
N ALA A 123 -5.14 -11.93 7.34
CA ALA A 123 -4.55 -12.99 6.50
C ALA A 123 -3.61 -12.44 5.40
N GLY A 124 -2.86 -11.39 5.69
CA GLY A 124 -1.89 -10.80 4.77
C GLY A 124 -2.49 -9.93 3.66
N GLN A 125 -3.80 -9.70 3.68
CA GLN A 125 -4.50 -8.91 2.66
C GLN A 125 -4.47 -7.43 3.01
N THR A 126 -3.25 -6.85 3.00
CA THR A 126 -2.99 -5.46 3.33
C THR A 126 -1.86 -4.94 2.44
N CYS A 127 -2.08 -3.83 1.76
CA CYS A 127 -1.18 -3.25 0.77
C CYS A 127 0.21 -2.87 1.31
N VAL A 128 0.33 -2.67 2.60
CA VAL A 128 1.60 -2.38 3.30
C VAL A 128 2.08 -3.55 4.17
N ALA A 129 1.48 -4.74 4.05
CA ALA A 129 2.01 -5.93 4.71
C ALA A 129 3.40 -6.27 4.15
N PRO A 130 4.37 -6.69 4.98
CA PRO A 130 5.61 -7.24 4.47
C PRO A 130 5.33 -8.36 3.47
N ASP A 131 5.77 -8.21 2.23
CA ASP A 131 5.49 -9.21 1.21
C ASP A 131 6.61 -10.23 1.07
N TYR A 132 7.80 -9.89 1.54
CA TYR A 132 8.95 -10.77 1.74
C TYR A 132 9.91 -10.23 2.79
N VAL A 133 10.78 -11.09 3.31
CA VAL A 133 11.89 -10.73 4.20
C VAL A 133 13.21 -10.87 3.46
N LEU A 134 14.10 -9.89 3.59
CA LEU A 134 15.52 -9.98 3.25
C LEU A 134 16.34 -10.11 4.53
N ALA A 135 16.80 -11.30 4.84
CA ALA A 135 17.69 -11.56 5.96
C ALA A 135 19.13 -11.29 5.55
N VAL A 136 19.78 -10.32 6.21
CA VAL A 136 21.16 -9.92 5.91
C VAL A 136 22.13 -10.84 6.64
N GLY A 137 22.69 -11.78 5.90
CA GLY A 137 23.61 -12.81 6.39
C GLY A 137 22.91 -13.94 7.15
N GLU A 138 23.63 -15.02 7.31
CA GLU A 138 23.18 -16.24 7.97
C GLU A 138 22.68 -16.05 9.42
N ALA A 139 23.22 -15.06 10.14
CA ALA A 139 22.80 -14.79 11.51
C ALA A 139 21.38 -14.23 11.57
N ALA A 140 21.03 -13.30 10.66
CA ALA A 140 19.67 -12.77 10.55
C ALA A 140 18.69 -13.85 10.09
N LEU A 141 19.08 -14.68 9.11
CA LEU A 141 18.25 -15.80 8.67
C LEU A 141 17.90 -16.74 9.81
N ARG A 142 18.91 -17.18 10.59
CA ARG A 142 18.67 -18.03 11.76
C ARG A 142 17.76 -17.40 12.79
N GLN A 143 17.91 -16.09 13.05
CA GLN A 143 17.04 -15.37 13.99
C GLN A 143 15.59 -15.33 13.48
N VAL A 144 15.36 -14.96 12.24
CA VAL A 144 14.02 -14.90 11.62
C VAL A 144 13.36 -16.28 11.63
N THR A 145 14.08 -17.31 11.18
CA THR A 145 13.52 -18.66 11.05
C THR A 145 13.26 -19.35 12.41
N ALA A 146 14.01 -19.00 13.45
CA ALA A 146 13.77 -19.51 14.80
C ALA A 146 12.56 -18.87 15.47
N GLU A 147 12.36 -17.57 15.29
CA GLU A 147 11.39 -16.79 16.06
C GLU A 147 10.01 -16.65 15.38
N LEU A 148 9.93 -16.64 14.06
CA LEU A 148 8.64 -16.50 13.36
C LEU A 148 7.63 -17.61 13.69
N PRO A 149 8.01 -18.90 13.72
CA PRO A 149 7.07 -19.97 14.10
C PRO A 149 6.53 -19.81 15.53
N ALA A 150 7.38 -19.36 16.46
CA ALA A 150 6.97 -19.12 17.84
C ALA A 150 5.98 -17.94 17.94
N ALA A 151 6.23 -16.84 17.22
CA ALA A 151 5.31 -15.71 17.15
C ALA A 151 3.95 -16.08 16.55
N LEU A 152 3.93 -16.90 15.51
CA LEU A 152 2.69 -17.37 14.88
C LEU A 152 1.87 -18.26 15.81
N ARG A 153 2.55 -19.15 16.55
CA ARG A 153 1.89 -19.99 17.56
C ARG A 153 1.34 -19.15 18.72
N GLU A 154 2.08 -18.12 19.16
CA GLU A 154 1.63 -17.17 20.18
C GLU A 154 0.33 -16.46 19.75
N PHE A 155 0.24 -16.03 18.48
CA PHE A 155 -0.89 -15.25 17.97
C PHE A 155 -2.12 -16.08 17.63
N TYR A 156 -1.92 -17.25 17.03
CA TYR A 156 -3.02 -18.00 16.41
C TYR A 156 -3.20 -19.42 16.99
N GLY A 157 -2.35 -19.81 17.96
CA GLY A 157 -2.35 -21.17 18.53
C GLY A 157 -1.75 -22.21 17.60
N ASP A 158 -1.91 -23.49 17.98
CA ASP A 158 -1.43 -24.61 17.18
C ASP A 158 -2.34 -24.91 15.96
N ASP A 159 -3.60 -24.46 16.01
CA ASP A 159 -4.55 -24.55 14.89
C ASP A 159 -5.07 -23.15 14.51
N PRO A 160 -4.38 -22.44 13.60
CA PRO A 160 -4.82 -21.13 13.13
C PRO A 160 -6.21 -21.14 12.47
N ARG A 161 -6.66 -22.29 11.93
CA ARG A 161 -7.98 -22.43 11.32
C ARG A 161 -9.11 -22.21 12.34
N ALA A 162 -8.92 -22.67 13.56
CA ALA A 162 -9.86 -22.51 14.66
C ALA A 162 -9.72 -21.17 15.41
N SER A 163 -8.65 -20.42 15.16
CA SER A 163 -8.44 -19.12 15.80
C SER A 163 -9.48 -18.10 15.39
N ARG A 164 -10.01 -17.36 16.36
CA ARG A 164 -10.94 -16.24 16.13
C ARG A 164 -10.22 -14.98 15.64
N ASP A 165 -8.91 -14.91 15.84
CA ASP A 165 -8.07 -13.77 15.48
C ASP A 165 -7.47 -13.90 14.08
N TYR A 166 -7.70 -15.04 13.41
CA TYR A 166 -7.18 -15.27 12.05
C TYR A 166 -8.27 -15.19 10.99
N GLY A 167 -8.04 -14.35 9.98
CA GLY A 167 -8.98 -14.05 8.90
C GLY A 167 -9.13 -15.16 7.86
N ARG A 168 -9.92 -14.84 6.82
CA ARG A 168 -10.09 -15.67 5.61
C ARG A 168 -9.74 -14.84 4.38
N LEU A 169 -9.34 -15.51 3.30
CA LEU A 169 -9.11 -14.87 2.01
C LEU A 169 -10.42 -14.38 1.42
N ILE A 170 -10.33 -13.32 0.61
CA ILE A 170 -11.50 -12.64 0.06
C ILE A 170 -12.30 -13.54 -0.90
N SER A 171 -11.62 -14.44 -1.62
CA SER A 171 -12.26 -15.34 -2.56
C SER A 171 -11.52 -16.67 -2.69
N ALA A 172 -12.21 -17.69 -3.24
CA ALA A 172 -11.63 -18.99 -3.56
C ALA A 172 -10.57 -18.87 -4.66
N GLU A 173 -10.80 -18.02 -5.67
CA GLU A 173 -9.83 -17.79 -6.75
C GLU A 173 -8.51 -17.22 -6.21
N HIS A 174 -8.60 -16.35 -5.20
CA HIS A 174 -7.40 -15.82 -4.56
C HIS A 174 -6.65 -16.87 -3.75
N ALA A 175 -7.38 -17.75 -3.05
CA ALA A 175 -6.79 -18.88 -2.35
C ALA A 175 -6.09 -19.84 -3.32
N GLU A 176 -6.72 -20.13 -4.45
CA GLU A 176 -6.15 -20.98 -5.49
C GLU A 176 -4.89 -20.38 -6.10
N ARG A 177 -4.91 -19.08 -6.46
CA ARG A 177 -3.71 -18.39 -6.96
C ARG A 177 -2.53 -18.51 -6.01
N LEU A 178 -2.75 -18.27 -4.72
CA LEU A 178 -1.68 -18.37 -3.71
C LEU A 178 -1.19 -19.81 -3.54
N ARG A 179 -2.09 -20.79 -3.60
CA ARG A 179 -1.74 -22.21 -3.56
C ARG A 179 -0.84 -22.60 -4.73
N GLU A 180 -1.18 -22.16 -5.95
CA GLU A 180 -0.41 -22.44 -7.16
C GLU A 180 0.99 -21.78 -7.10
N MET A 181 1.07 -20.52 -6.67
CA MET A 181 2.35 -19.83 -6.52
C MET A 181 3.26 -20.54 -5.49
N LEU A 182 2.68 -20.91 -4.33
CA LEU A 182 3.41 -21.65 -3.29
C LEU A 182 3.91 -23.00 -3.83
N GLN A 183 3.05 -23.76 -4.48
CA GLN A 183 3.43 -25.07 -5.02
C GLN A 183 4.54 -24.95 -6.07
N THR A 184 4.46 -23.94 -6.94
CA THR A 184 5.50 -23.69 -7.96
C THR A 184 6.88 -23.50 -7.34
N ASP A 185 6.99 -22.71 -6.27
CA ASP A 185 8.28 -22.48 -5.63
C ASP A 185 8.73 -23.67 -4.78
N LEU A 186 7.82 -24.43 -4.17
CA LEU A 186 8.15 -25.69 -3.48
C LEU A 186 8.71 -26.72 -4.47
N ASP A 187 8.10 -26.87 -5.65
CA ASP A 187 8.59 -27.75 -6.71
C ASP A 187 9.95 -27.26 -7.26
N ALA A 188 10.24 -25.95 -7.15
CA ALA A 188 11.54 -25.38 -7.52
C ALA A 188 12.60 -25.45 -6.42
N GLY A 189 12.29 -26.08 -5.28
CA GLY A 189 13.21 -26.33 -4.17
C GLY A 189 13.11 -25.38 -2.97
N ALA A 190 12.08 -24.54 -2.90
CA ALA A 190 11.78 -23.80 -1.69
C ALA A 190 11.28 -24.74 -0.57
N GLU A 191 11.45 -24.35 0.69
CA GLU A 191 11.14 -25.17 1.84
C GLU A 191 10.12 -24.46 2.76
N LEU A 192 9.10 -25.21 3.20
CA LEU A 192 8.16 -24.76 4.22
C LEU A 192 8.84 -24.73 5.60
N LEU A 193 8.89 -23.56 6.20
CA LEU A 193 9.26 -23.45 7.60
C LEU A 193 8.06 -23.68 8.52
N VAL A 194 6.88 -23.15 8.14
CA VAL A 194 5.62 -23.29 8.85
C VAL A 194 4.45 -23.08 7.88
N GLY A 195 3.31 -23.69 8.15
CA GLY A 195 2.08 -23.52 7.37
C GLY A 195 2.00 -24.40 6.13
N GLY A 196 1.49 -23.85 5.03
CA GLY A 196 1.30 -24.55 3.75
C GLY A 196 -0.06 -25.22 3.59
N ASP A 197 -0.89 -25.31 4.65
CA ASP A 197 -2.25 -25.86 4.56
C ASP A 197 -3.21 -24.90 3.89
N VAL A 198 -3.92 -25.36 2.86
CA VAL A 198 -4.85 -24.55 2.06
C VAL A 198 -6.17 -25.27 1.89
N ASP A 199 -7.26 -24.55 2.17
CA ASP A 199 -8.63 -24.95 1.86
C ASP A 199 -9.25 -23.89 0.94
N VAL A 200 -9.20 -24.15 -0.35
CA VAL A 200 -9.68 -23.22 -1.38
C VAL A 200 -11.17 -22.94 -1.21
N ALA A 201 -11.99 -23.97 -0.98
CA ALA A 201 -13.43 -23.81 -0.81
C ALA A 201 -13.77 -23.01 0.46
N GLY A 202 -13.05 -23.26 1.55
CA GLY A 202 -13.15 -22.51 2.80
C GLY A 202 -12.46 -21.13 2.78
N ARG A 203 -11.83 -20.76 1.68
CA ARG A 203 -11.04 -19.52 1.56
C ARG A 203 -10.00 -19.39 2.67
N TYR A 204 -9.42 -20.50 3.08
CA TYR A 204 -8.43 -20.54 4.14
C TYR A 204 -7.05 -20.89 3.57
N MET A 205 -6.05 -20.21 4.09
CA MET A 205 -4.65 -20.55 3.95
C MET A 205 -3.97 -20.31 5.29
N ALA A 206 -3.25 -21.30 5.79
CA ALA A 206 -2.50 -21.17 7.04
C ALA A 206 -1.45 -20.04 6.93
N PRO A 207 -1.10 -19.39 8.04
CA PRO A 207 0.07 -18.52 8.07
C PRO A 207 1.30 -19.32 7.62
N THR A 208 1.89 -18.93 6.50
CA THR A 208 2.91 -19.72 5.80
C THR A 208 4.20 -18.92 5.70
N VAL A 209 5.31 -19.52 6.14
CA VAL A 209 6.66 -18.98 5.97
C VAL A 209 7.48 -19.94 5.12
N VAL A 210 8.14 -19.42 4.10
CA VAL A 210 8.89 -20.20 3.11
C VAL A 210 10.31 -19.70 3.02
N THR A 211 11.28 -20.60 3.02
CA THR A 211 12.71 -20.30 2.82
C THR A 211 13.20 -20.89 1.50
N GLY A 212 14.39 -20.50 1.06
CA GLY A 212 14.97 -21.03 -0.18
C GLY A 212 14.25 -20.58 -1.46
N VAL A 213 13.36 -19.58 -1.37
CA VAL A 213 12.69 -18.99 -2.53
C VAL A 213 13.71 -18.25 -3.38
N LYS A 214 13.68 -18.48 -4.69
CA LYS A 214 14.56 -17.79 -5.64
C LYS A 214 14.10 -16.33 -5.85
N PRO A 215 15.03 -15.39 -6.14
CA PRO A 215 14.69 -14.00 -6.44
C PRO A 215 13.70 -13.80 -7.60
N ASP A 216 13.63 -14.74 -8.51
CA ASP A 216 12.75 -14.82 -9.68
C ASP A 216 11.65 -15.89 -9.53
N GLY A 217 11.46 -16.48 -8.34
CA GLY A 217 10.42 -17.44 -8.03
C GLY A 217 9.01 -16.87 -8.16
N ALA A 218 8.01 -17.75 -8.24
CA ALA A 218 6.61 -17.37 -8.40
C ALA A 218 6.13 -16.44 -7.27
N LEU A 219 6.53 -16.73 -6.03
CA LEU A 219 6.21 -15.90 -4.85
C LEU A 219 6.86 -14.50 -4.89
N MET A 220 7.81 -14.27 -5.80
CA MET A 220 8.52 -12.98 -5.94
C MET A 220 8.08 -12.16 -7.14
N GLN A 221 7.23 -12.66 -8.05
CA GLN A 221 6.87 -11.98 -9.30
C GLN A 221 5.85 -10.84 -9.11
N GLU A 222 4.88 -11.04 -8.22
CA GLU A 222 3.81 -10.07 -7.97
C GLU A 222 3.46 -9.99 -6.49
N GLU A 223 2.68 -8.98 -6.09
CA GLU A 223 2.16 -8.84 -4.74
C GLU A 223 1.34 -10.07 -4.34
N LEU A 224 1.68 -10.67 -3.22
CA LEU A 224 0.98 -11.87 -2.73
C LEU A 224 -0.43 -11.52 -2.22
N PHE A 225 -0.55 -10.42 -1.47
CA PHE A 225 -1.80 -10.01 -0.82
C PHE A 225 -2.46 -11.15 -0.05
N GLY A 226 -1.63 -11.91 0.66
CA GLY A 226 -2.04 -13.14 1.34
C GLY A 226 -1.02 -13.61 2.37
N PRO A 227 -1.31 -14.71 3.09
CA PRO A 227 -0.57 -15.13 4.28
C PRO A 227 0.65 -16.02 3.96
N ILE A 228 1.41 -15.67 2.92
CA ILE A 228 2.68 -16.32 2.61
C ILE A 228 3.80 -15.30 2.78
N LEU A 229 4.83 -15.64 3.53
CA LEU A 229 6.01 -14.83 3.77
C LEU A 229 7.26 -15.54 3.27
N PRO A 230 7.75 -15.23 2.06
CA PRO A 230 9.06 -15.65 1.60
C PRO A 230 10.16 -15.00 2.43
N VAL A 231 11.17 -15.78 2.82
CA VAL A 231 12.38 -15.32 3.50
C VAL A 231 13.57 -15.63 2.61
N LEU A 232 14.17 -14.58 2.07
CA LEU A 232 15.37 -14.63 1.25
C LEU A 232 16.59 -14.21 2.07
N THR A 233 17.77 -14.65 1.66
CA THR A 233 19.04 -14.26 2.29
C THR A 233 19.87 -13.44 1.30
N VAL A 234 20.50 -12.39 1.78
CA VAL A 234 21.50 -11.60 1.08
C VAL A 234 22.75 -11.50 1.95
N ASP A 235 23.93 -11.35 1.35
CA ASP A 235 25.19 -11.39 2.09
C ASP A 235 25.41 -10.11 2.91
N THR A 236 25.13 -8.95 2.33
CA THR A 236 25.39 -7.65 2.94
C THR A 236 24.12 -6.78 2.97
N PHE A 237 24.16 -5.74 3.78
CA PHE A 237 23.10 -4.74 3.79
C PHE A 237 22.97 -4.00 2.44
N GLN A 238 24.10 -3.76 1.76
CA GLN A 238 24.07 -3.14 0.43
C GLN A 238 23.39 -4.04 -0.59
N ASP A 239 23.61 -5.34 -0.56
CA ASP A 239 22.90 -6.29 -1.45
C ASP A 239 21.39 -6.25 -1.23
N ALA A 240 20.93 -6.00 0.02
CA ALA A 240 19.52 -5.82 0.29
C ALA A 240 18.97 -4.52 -0.34
N LEU A 241 19.73 -3.42 -0.29
CA LEU A 241 19.36 -2.16 -0.93
C LEU A 241 19.31 -2.30 -2.45
N ASP A 242 20.31 -2.93 -3.03
CA ASP A 242 20.41 -3.19 -4.48
C ASP A 242 19.25 -4.10 -4.94
N PHE A 243 18.94 -5.14 -4.17
CA PHE A 243 17.82 -6.03 -4.43
C PHE A 243 16.47 -5.28 -4.49
N ILE A 244 16.28 -4.30 -3.60
CA ILE A 244 15.08 -3.47 -3.60
C ILE A 244 15.08 -2.51 -4.80
N ALA A 245 16.21 -1.89 -5.08
CA ALA A 245 16.34 -0.89 -6.15
C ALA A 245 16.11 -1.47 -7.57
N GLU A 246 16.37 -2.77 -7.77
CA GLU A 246 16.12 -3.47 -9.03
C GLU A 246 14.63 -3.80 -9.27
N ARG A 247 13.75 -3.50 -8.31
CA ARG A 247 12.32 -3.86 -8.33
C ARG A 247 11.44 -2.62 -8.38
N PRO A 248 10.18 -2.77 -8.82
CA PRO A 248 9.22 -1.67 -8.77
C PRO A 248 9.07 -1.14 -7.33
N HIS A 249 8.98 0.18 -7.20
CA HIS A 249 8.87 0.85 -5.91
C HIS A 249 7.64 0.39 -5.13
N PRO A 250 7.80 -0.17 -3.93
CA PRO A 250 6.69 -0.66 -3.12
C PRO A 250 5.94 0.48 -2.42
N LEU A 251 4.73 0.20 -1.95
CA LEU A 251 3.97 1.14 -1.12
C LEU A 251 4.64 1.35 0.25
N ALA A 252 5.29 0.33 0.80
CA ALA A 252 6.04 0.45 2.05
C ALA A 252 7.33 -0.37 2.00
N ALA A 253 8.33 0.05 2.78
CA ALA A 253 9.55 -0.71 3.04
C ALA A 253 9.96 -0.61 4.51
N TYR A 254 10.51 -1.68 5.05
CA TYR A 254 10.78 -1.82 6.48
C TYR A 254 12.21 -2.25 6.75
N LEU A 255 12.80 -1.67 7.78
CA LEU A 255 14.14 -2.03 8.26
C LEU A 255 14.09 -2.38 9.74
N PHE A 256 14.56 -3.57 10.09
CA PHE A 256 14.76 -4.06 11.44
C PHE A 256 16.25 -4.19 11.71
N THR A 257 16.80 -3.30 12.57
CA THR A 257 18.24 -3.23 12.80
C THR A 257 18.61 -2.58 14.12
N ASP A 258 19.66 -3.07 14.76
CA ASP A 258 20.30 -2.40 15.91
C ASP A 258 21.37 -1.36 15.48
N ARG A 259 21.52 -1.08 14.17
CA ARG A 259 22.56 -0.19 13.62
C ARG A 259 21.98 1.11 13.11
N PRO A 260 22.08 2.23 13.85
CA PRO A 260 21.53 3.53 13.42
C PRO A 260 22.09 4.06 12.09
N SER A 261 23.32 3.66 11.73
CA SER A 261 23.93 4.06 10.46
C SER A 261 23.18 3.50 9.25
N TYR A 262 22.47 2.38 9.39
CA TYR A 262 21.69 1.79 8.32
C TYR A 262 20.39 2.55 8.04
N HIS A 263 19.84 3.27 9.03
CA HIS A 263 18.65 4.11 8.82
C HIS A 263 18.90 5.13 7.72
N ARG A 264 20.02 5.89 7.80
CA ARG A 264 20.35 6.89 6.78
C ARG A 264 20.52 6.27 5.39
N ALA A 265 21.26 5.16 5.28
CA ALA A 265 21.45 4.52 4.00
C ALA A 265 20.14 3.98 3.41
N PHE A 266 19.21 3.52 4.27
CA PHE A 266 17.89 3.09 3.87
C PHE A 266 17.03 4.26 3.39
N ASP A 267 17.04 5.40 4.12
CA ASP A 267 16.36 6.63 3.70
C ASP A 267 16.87 7.15 2.35
N ASP A 268 18.19 7.12 2.15
CA ASP A 268 18.81 7.70 0.96
C ASP A 268 18.64 6.83 -0.30
N GLN A 269 18.51 5.49 -0.17
CA GLN A 269 18.59 4.55 -1.29
C GLN A 269 17.28 3.79 -1.56
N VAL A 270 16.33 3.73 -0.62
CA VAL A 270 15.06 3.01 -0.81
C VAL A 270 13.94 3.98 -1.14
N GLN A 271 13.42 3.90 -2.36
CA GLN A 271 12.21 4.60 -2.75
C GLN A 271 10.97 3.74 -2.46
N ALA A 272 10.11 4.24 -1.58
CA ALA A 272 8.82 3.63 -1.23
C ALA A 272 7.81 4.72 -0.87
N GLY A 273 6.54 4.38 -0.82
CA GLY A 273 5.51 5.30 -0.34
C GLY A 273 5.67 5.65 1.13
N GLY A 274 6.11 4.70 1.96
CA GLY A 274 6.41 4.91 3.36
C GLY A 274 7.52 3.99 3.87
N LEU A 275 8.27 4.47 4.88
CA LEU A 275 9.32 3.71 5.53
C LEU A 275 8.95 3.41 6.99
N GLY A 276 9.36 2.24 7.48
CA GLY A 276 9.20 1.86 8.89
C GLY A 276 10.48 1.27 9.48
N TYR A 277 10.85 1.74 10.67
CA TYR A 277 12.05 1.31 11.39
C TYR A 277 11.64 0.53 12.64
N ASP A 278 12.10 -0.71 12.74
CA ASP A 278 11.73 -1.66 13.80
C ASP A 278 10.21 -1.83 14.00
N VAL A 279 9.42 -1.46 13.01
CA VAL A 279 7.97 -1.59 12.95
C VAL A 279 7.52 -1.72 11.51
N ALA A 280 6.47 -2.50 11.27
CA ALA A 280 5.82 -2.58 9.98
C ALA A 280 4.32 -2.26 10.11
N LEU A 281 3.63 -1.93 9.04
CA LEU A 281 2.19 -1.68 8.94
C LEU A 281 1.71 -0.40 9.66
N LEU A 282 2.26 -0.07 10.82
CA LEU A 282 1.70 0.91 11.77
C LEU A 282 1.51 2.31 11.15
N HIS A 283 2.41 2.76 10.27
CA HIS A 283 2.33 4.08 9.64
C HIS A 283 1.03 4.31 8.86
N ALA A 284 0.45 3.24 8.30
CA ALA A 284 -0.83 3.31 7.59
C ALA A 284 -2.04 3.62 8.48
N GLY A 285 -1.90 3.44 9.80
CA GLY A 285 -2.93 3.78 10.78
C GLY A 285 -2.77 5.18 11.40
N ILE A 286 -1.70 5.91 11.08
CA ILE A 286 -1.41 7.23 11.68
C ILE A 286 -1.97 8.32 10.77
N ALA A 287 -3.10 8.89 11.16
CA ALA A 287 -3.83 9.86 10.34
C ALA A 287 -3.10 11.18 10.05
N THR A 288 -2.01 11.48 10.76
CA THR A 288 -1.21 12.70 10.56
C THR A 288 -0.03 12.50 9.60
N LEU A 289 0.28 11.24 9.23
CA LEU A 289 1.30 10.95 8.24
C LEU A 289 0.67 10.91 6.83
N PRO A 290 1.39 11.38 5.80
CA PRO A 290 0.95 11.16 4.43
C PRO A 290 0.91 9.66 4.13
N PHE A 291 -0.11 9.22 3.42
CA PHE A 291 -0.22 7.86 2.95
C PHE A 291 -0.41 7.86 1.44
N GLY A 292 0.53 7.27 0.72
CA GLY A 292 0.51 7.21 -0.74
C GLY A 292 1.73 6.52 -1.30
N GLY A 293 1.62 6.02 -2.53
CA GLY A 293 2.67 5.29 -3.23
C GLY A 293 3.53 6.17 -4.14
N VAL A 294 4.51 5.55 -4.77
CA VAL A 294 5.39 6.15 -5.76
C VAL A 294 5.60 5.21 -6.94
N GLY A 295 5.43 5.70 -8.17
CA GLY A 295 5.59 4.89 -9.38
C GLY A 295 4.58 3.75 -9.46
N ALA A 296 5.04 2.50 -9.42
CA ALA A 296 4.19 1.31 -9.51
C ALA A 296 3.25 1.13 -8.31
N SER A 297 3.60 1.68 -7.13
CA SER A 297 2.76 1.61 -5.94
C SER A 297 1.71 2.72 -5.85
N GLY A 298 1.73 3.70 -6.75
CA GLY A 298 0.70 4.72 -6.81
C GLY A 298 1.22 6.13 -7.09
N MET A 299 0.33 7.11 -6.94
CA MET A 299 0.61 8.53 -7.07
C MET A 299 -0.35 9.35 -6.22
N GLY A 300 0.12 10.48 -5.70
CA GLY A 300 -0.59 11.28 -4.72
C GLY A 300 -0.45 10.71 -3.31
N ALA A 301 -1.06 11.39 -2.36
CA ALA A 301 -1.12 10.93 -0.97
C ALA A 301 -2.37 11.49 -0.30
N TYR A 302 -2.85 10.84 0.74
CA TYR A 302 -3.97 11.32 1.55
C TYR A 302 -3.68 11.09 3.04
N HIS A 303 -4.62 11.23 3.91
CA HIS A 303 -4.62 11.35 5.37
C HIS A 303 -4.37 12.78 5.86
N GLY A 304 -5.12 13.17 6.87
CA GLY A 304 -4.98 14.48 7.55
C GLY A 304 -4.95 15.66 6.58
N VAL A 305 -3.99 16.54 6.77
CA VAL A 305 -3.79 17.72 5.91
C VAL A 305 -3.48 17.35 4.46
N HIS A 306 -2.79 16.25 4.23
CA HIS A 306 -2.45 15.80 2.88
C HIS A 306 -3.69 15.41 2.06
N GLY A 307 -4.72 14.82 2.72
CA GLY A 307 -6.01 14.57 2.08
C GLY A 307 -6.75 15.85 1.72
N PHE A 308 -6.70 16.86 2.59
CA PHE A 308 -7.26 18.19 2.29
C PHE A 308 -6.56 18.84 1.09
N GLU A 309 -5.23 18.80 1.07
CA GLU A 309 -4.42 19.36 -0.03
C GLU A 309 -4.67 18.64 -1.35
N THR A 310 -4.74 17.30 -1.31
CA THR A 310 -4.98 16.46 -2.49
C THR A 310 -6.32 16.78 -3.18
N PHE A 311 -7.36 17.07 -2.40
CA PHE A 311 -8.68 17.44 -2.93
C PHE A 311 -8.89 18.94 -3.04
N SER A 312 -7.82 19.75 -2.99
CA SER A 312 -7.83 21.20 -3.14
C SER A 312 -7.03 21.65 -4.35
N HIS A 313 -7.47 22.73 -4.98
CA HIS A 313 -6.70 23.39 -6.04
C HIS A 313 -6.05 24.67 -5.52
N LEU A 314 -4.73 24.73 -5.57
CA LEU A 314 -3.96 25.93 -5.23
C LEU A 314 -4.03 26.93 -6.39
N ARG A 315 -4.70 28.07 -6.17
CA ARG A 315 -4.85 29.14 -7.17
C ARG A 315 -4.03 30.35 -6.78
N ALA A 316 -3.14 30.76 -7.67
CA ALA A 316 -2.44 32.03 -7.52
C ALA A 316 -3.39 33.19 -7.70
N SER A 317 -3.33 34.21 -6.82
CA SER A 317 -4.04 35.45 -6.96
C SER A 317 -3.09 36.62 -6.65
N ILE A 318 -3.08 37.64 -7.51
CA ILE A 318 -2.26 38.82 -7.34
C ILE A 318 -3.13 40.05 -7.52
N THR A 319 -2.98 41.04 -6.61
CA THR A 319 -3.61 42.33 -6.72
C THR A 319 -2.52 43.38 -6.79
N LYS A 320 -2.62 44.28 -7.76
CA LYS A 320 -1.74 45.44 -7.90
C LYS A 320 -2.55 46.72 -7.81
N SER A 321 -2.04 47.70 -7.04
CA SER A 321 -2.62 49.06 -7.01
C SER A 321 -2.54 49.69 -8.40
N ASP A 322 -3.59 50.40 -8.79
CA ASP A 322 -3.70 51.21 -10.02
C ASP A 322 -3.16 52.63 -9.86
N GLN A 323 -2.90 53.04 -8.62
CA GLN A 323 -2.40 54.42 -8.32
C GLN A 323 -1.00 54.69 -8.87
N VAL A 324 -0.14 53.65 -8.86
CA VAL A 324 1.24 53.77 -9.39
C VAL A 324 1.52 52.60 -10.33
N ASP A 325 1.75 52.93 -11.60
CA ASP A 325 2.10 51.92 -12.60
C ASP A 325 3.59 51.57 -12.55
N THR A 326 3.94 50.63 -11.65
CA THR A 326 5.32 50.14 -11.53
C THR A 326 5.71 49.15 -12.66
N LEU A 327 4.76 48.78 -13.56
CA LEU A 327 5.01 47.91 -14.69
C LEU A 327 5.47 48.65 -15.95
N LYS A 328 5.58 50.00 -15.91
CA LYS A 328 6.03 50.79 -17.05
C LYS A 328 7.35 50.33 -17.67
N THR A 329 8.28 49.80 -16.87
CA THR A 329 9.56 49.28 -17.37
C THR A 329 9.43 47.96 -18.09
N ALA A 330 8.34 47.23 -17.88
CA ALA A 330 8.05 45.97 -18.54
C ALA A 330 7.24 46.09 -19.84
N TYR A 331 6.70 47.31 -20.11
CA TYR A 331 5.91 47.53 -21.32
C TYR A 331 6.77 47.81 -22.55
N PRO A 332 6.36 47.42 -23.74
CA PRO A 332 7.02 47.85 -24.97
C PRO A 332 6.88 49.39 -25.19
N PRO A 333 7.79 49.99 -25.97
CA PRO A 333 8.93 49.42 -26.65
C PRO A 333 10.10 49.09 -25.72
N HIS A 334 10.74 47.94 -25.90
CA HIS A 334 11.90 47.50 -25.10
C HIS A 334 13.21 48.11 -25.65
N GLY A 335 13.33 49.43 -25.74
CA GLY A 335 14.53 50.10 -26.20
C GLY A 335 15.47 50.54 -25.08
N TRP A 336 16.73 50.86 -25.42
CA TRP A 336 17.76 51.38 -24.51
C TRP A 336 17.32 52.64 -23.77
N ALA A 337 16.40 53.42 -24.33
CA ALA A 337 15.88 54.68 -23.76
C ALA A 337 15.01 54.50 -22.49
N LYS A 338 14.64 53.27 -22.10
CA LYS A 338 13.90 52.99 -20.86
C LYS A 338 14.79 52.62 -19.66
N ARG A 339 16.11 52.62 -19.83
CA ARG A 339 17.09 52.28 -18.78
C ARG A 339 17.71 53.46 -18.06
N THR A 340 17.25 54.71 -18.33
CA THR A 340 17.70 55.91 -17.63
C THR A 340 16.57 56.55 -16.82
#